data_804719a70a880d2af0e3ac2b7893925a
#
_entry.id   804719a70a880d2af0e3ac2b7893925a
#
_cell.length_a   1.000
_cell.length_b   1.000
_cell.length_c   1.000
_cell.angle_alpha   90.00
_cell.angle_beta   90.00
_cell.angle_gamma   90.00
#
_symmetry.space_group_name_H-M   'P 1'
#
loop_
_entity.id
_entity.type
_entity.pdbx_description
1 polymer ?
#
loop_
_entity_poly.entity_id
_entity_poly.type
_entity_poly.pdbx_seq_one_letter_code
_entity_poly.pdbx_strand_id
1 'polypeptide(L)'
;MLSSTDIGYLRRCVELAREAVDAGDDPFGSVLVDATGKILREDRNRNTTEADITLHPEFTLAVWAQKHMTPADRAAATVYTSGEHCPMCTSAHAYAGLGRIVYASSSAQLVQWKTQLGVKAGPVAPLPINQVAPGLIVDGPAPGLGEEIYELHRLRQARSIAEA
;
A
#
# COMPACT_ATOMS: atom_id res chain seq x y z
N MET A 1 15.81 -2.17 11.20
CA MET A 1 15.51 -3.58 10.81
C MET A 1 14.07 -3.86 11.22
N LEU A 2 13.25 -4.43 10.36
CA LEU A 2 11.85 -4.74 10.66
C LEU A 2 11.77 -5.84 11.72
N SER A 3 10.84 -5.70 12.68
CA SER A 3 10.57 -6.70 13.72
C SER A 3 9.72 -7.85 13.16
N SER A 4 9.63 -8.95 13.88
CA SER A 4 8.72 -10.05 13.55
C SER A 4 7.25 -9.61 13.54
N THR A 5 6.90 -8.66 14.39
CA THR A 5 5.57 -8.05 14.43
C THR A 5 5.28 -7.24 13.16
N ASP A 6 6.24 -6.41 12.70
CA ASP A 6 6.11 -5.69 11.42
C ASP A 6 5.87 -6.67 10.27
N ILE A 7 6.64 -7.76 10.21
CA ILE A 7 6.46 -8.81 9.19
C ILE A 7 5.08 -9.46 9.27
N GLY A 8 4.55 -9.68 10.48
CA GLY A 8 3.19 -10.21 10.68
C GLY A 8 2.12 -9.33 10.03
N TYR A 9 2.16 -8.00 10.25
CA TYR A 9 1.23 -7.07 9.62
C TYR A 9 1.44 -6.96 8.11
N LEU A 10 2.69 -6.99 7.64
CA LEU A 10 2.97 -7.00 6.19
C LEU A 10 2.43 -8.25 5.49
N ARG A 11 2.47 -9.41 6.13
CA ARG A 11 1.84 -10.64 5.60
C ARG A 11 0.32 -10.44 5.45
N ARG A 12 -0.35 -9.82 6.43
CA ARG A 12 -1.77 -9.49 6.29
C ARG A 12 -2.02 -8.54 5.11
N CYS A 13 -1.14 -7.57 4.88
CA CYS A 13 -1.23 -6.69 3.70
C CYS A 13 -1.12 -7.47 2.38
N VAL A 14 -0.24 -8.48 2.31
CA VAL A 14 -0.10 -9.35 1.13
C VAL A 14 -1.35 -10.23 0.93
N GLU A 15 -1.98 -10.73 2.00
CA GLU A 15 -3.27 -11.44 1.92
C GLU A 15 -4.36 -10.53 1.34
N LEU A 16 -4.48 -9.30 1.84
CA LEU A 16 -5.41 -8.29 1.30
C LEU A 16 -5.14 -7.96 -0.18
N ALA A 17 -3.86 -7.89 -0.56
CA ALA A 17 -3.47 -7.70 -1.96
C ALA A 17 -3.91 -8.89 -2.84
N ARG A 18 -3.85 -10.12 -2.32
CA ARG A 18 -4.37 -11.31 -2.98
C ARG A 18 -5.89 -11.26 -3.14
N GLU A 19 -6.60 -10.89 -2.06
CA GLU A 19 -8.06 -10.69 -2.09
C GLU A 19 -8.47 -9.64 -3.15
N ALA A 20 -7.67 -8.56 -3.33
CA ALA A 20 -7.88 -7.57 -4.37
C ALA A 20 -7.76 -8.19 -5.77
N VAL A 21 -6.70 -8.95 -6.05
CA VAL A 21 -6.51 -9.66 -7.33
C VAL A 21 -7.66 -10.63 -7.61
N ASP A 22 -8.10 -11.38 -6.59
CA ASP A 22 -9.19 -12.34 -6.75
C ASP A 22 -10.52 -11.67 -7.09
N ALA A 23 -10.72 -10.44 -6.62
CA ALA A 23 -11.88 -9.61 -6.97
C ALA A 23 -11.77 -8.92 -8.34
N GLY A 24 -10.57 -8.85 -8.96
CA GLY A 24 -10.33 -8.15 -10.23
C GLY A 24 -9.67 -6.78 -10.11
N ASP A 25 -9.18 -6.46 -8.92
CA ASP A 25 -8.49 -5.18 -8.61
C ASP A 25 -6.96 -5.34 -8.60
N ASP A 26 -6.26 -4.22 -8.47
CA ASP A 26 -4.80 -4.21 -8.40
C ASP A 26 -4.29 -4.77 -7.05
N PRO A 27 -3.11 -5.43 -7.02
CA PRO A 27 -2.61 -6.19 -5.87
C PRO A 27 -2.05 -5.30 -4.76
N PHE A 28 -2.93 -4.56 -4.09
CA PHE A 28 -2.57 -3.72 -2.95
C PHE A 28 -3.49 -3.95 -1.76
N GLY A 29 -2.89 -4.03 -0.59
CA GLY A 29 -3.58 -4.17 0.69
C GLY A 29 -2.82 -3.45 1.79
N SER A 30 -3.55 -2.86 2.74
CA SER A 30 -2.97 -2.07 3.83
C SER A 30 -3.73 -2.24 5.14
N VAL A 31 -3.00 -2.06 6.24
CA VAL A 31 -3.48 -2.19 7.61
C VAL A 31 -3.06 -0.98 8.42
N LEU A 32 -3.99 -0.36 9.14
CA LEU A 32 -3.75 0.71 10.11
C LEU A 32 -3.70 0.12 11.52
N VAL A 33 -2.59 0.35 12.22
CA VAL A 33 -2.33 -0.18 13.57
C VAL A 33 -2.08 0.96 14.53
N ASP A 34 -2.69 0.92 15.71
CA ASP A 34 -2.47 1.93 16.75
C ASP A 34 -1.16 1.71 17.54
N ALA A 35 -0.84 2.62 18.45
CA ALA A 35 0.35 2.56 19.28
C ALA A 35 0.44 1.32 20.19
N THR A 36 -0.68 0.63 20.41
CA THR A 36 -0.73 -0.60 21.25
C THR A 36 -0.53 -1.88 20.43
N GLY A 37 -0.48 -1.77 19.10
CA GLY A 37 -0.41 -2.93 18.20
C GLY A 37 -1.78 -3.47 17.77
N LYS A 38 -2.87 -2.76 18.10
CA LYS A 38 -4.22 -3.15 17.67
C LYS A 38 -4.48 -2.71 16.23
N ILE A 39 -4.95 -3.62 15.40
CA ILE A 39 -5.48 -3.28 14.07
C ILE A 39 -6.77 -2.49 14.24
N LEU A 40 -6.78 -1.25 13.77
CA LEU A 40 -7.94 -0.37 13.78
C LEU A 40 -8.79 -0.53 12.53
N ARG A 41 -8.12 -0.70 11.40
CA ARG A 41 -8.77 -0.88 10.09
C ARG A 41 -7.81 -1.54 9.11
N GLU A 42 -8.39 -2.28 8.18
CA GLU A 42 -7.70 -2.84 7.03
C GLU A 42 -8.52 -2.60 5.76
N ASP A 43 -7.87 -2.52 4.61
CA ASP A 43 -8.53 -2.37 3.33
C ASP A 43 -7.67 -2.95 2.19
N ARG A 44 -8.29 -3.17 1.04
CA ARG A 44 -7.65 -3.58 -0.21
C ARG A 44 -8.01 -2.63 -1.34
N ASN A 45 -7.26 -2.68 -2.42
CA ASN A 45 -7.57 -1.93 -3.63
C ASN A 45 -8.94 -2.33 -4.21
N ARG A 46 -9.71 -1.34 -4.69
CA ARG A 46 -11.01 -1.51 -5.33
C ARG A 46 -11.21 -0.58 -6.53
N ASN A 47 -10.11 -0.09 -7.10
CA ASN A 47 -10.15 0.88 -8.21
C ASN A 47 -10.98 0.41 -9.40
N THR A 48 -10.81 -0.85 -9.79
CA THR A 48 -11.44 -1.41 -10.99
C THR A 48 -12.89 -1.79 -10.71
N THR A 49 -13.13 -2.52 -9.62
CA THR A 49 -14.47 -3.05 -9.29
C THR A 49 -15.46 -1.96 -8.92
N GLU A 50 -15.02 -0.86 -8.31
CA GLU A 50 -15.88 0.26 -7.93
C GLU A 50 -15.72 1.50 -8.85
N ALA A 51 -14.88 1.40 -9.90
CA ALA A 51 -14.62 2.48 -10.87
C ALA A 51 -14.23 3.81 -10.20
N ASP A 52 -13.44 3.76 -9.12
CA ASP A 52 -12.99 4.92 -8.37
C ASP A 52 -11.47 4.83 -8.11
N ILE A 53 -10.70 5.70 -8.77
CA ILE A 53 -9.23 5.75 -8.67
C ILE A 53 -8.72 6.14 -7.28
N THR A 54 -9.56 6.63 -6.39
CA THR A 54 -9.19 6.99 -5.01
C THR A 54 -9.27 5.81 -4.04
N LEU A 55 -9.81 4.67 -4.46
CA LEU A 55 -9.95 3.48 -3.62
C LEU A 55 -8.66 2.65 -3.53
N HIS A 56 -7.56 3.34 -3.31
CA HIS A 56 -6.33 2.78 -2.80
C HIS A 56 -6.45 2.51 -1.31
N PRO A 57 -6.04 1.35 -0.78
CA PRO A 57 -6.20 1.03 0.64
C PRO A 57 -5.52 2.06 1.55
N GLU A 58 -4.34 2.54 1.20
CA GLU A 58 -3.61 3.55 1.97
C GLU A 58 -4.36 4.88 2.04
N PHE A 59 -4.99 5.28 0.92
CA PHE A 59 -5.79 6.51 0.85
C PHE A 59 -7.04 6.41 1.71
N THR A 60 -7.77 5.30 1.61
CA THR A 60 -8.99 5.07 2.39
C THR A 60 -8.71 5.00 3.89
N LEU A 61 -7.57 4.41 4.29
CA LEU A 61 -7.12 4.41 5.70
C LEU A 61 -6.81 5.83 6.20
N ALA A 62 -6.17 6.68 5.38
CA ALA A 62 -5.90 8.07 5.75
C ALA A 62 -7.20 8.88 5.92
N VAL A 63 -8.16 8.71 5.01
CA VAL A 63 -9.50 9.34 5.11
C VAL A 63 -10.24 8.88 6.36
N TRP A 64 -10.20 7.59 6.66
CA TRP A 64 -10.84 7.04 7.86
C TRP A 64 -10.18 7.56 9.14
N ALA A 65 -8.85 7.54 9.21
CA ALA A 65 -8.10 8.02 10.37
C ALA A 65 -8.38 9.50 10.66
N GLN A 66 -8.44 10.34 9.62
CA GLN A 66 -8.78 11.75 9.75
C GLN A 66 -10.16 11.97 10.41
N LYS A 67 -11.12 11.09 10.14
CA LYS A 67 -12.50 11.21 10.66
C LYS A 67 -12.70 10.61 12.06
N HIS A 68 -11.87 9.63 12.47
CA HIS A 68 -12.15 8.79 13.63
C HIS A 68 -11.06 8.80 14.70
N MET A 69 -9.89 9.40 14.44
CA MET A 69 -8.76 9.41 15.36
C MET A 69 -8.39 10.85 15.74
N THR A 70 -7.90 11.04 16.97
CA THR A 70 -7.30 12.31 17.36
C THR A 70 -5.97 12.56 16.63
N PRO A 71 -5.49 13.81 16.51
CA PRO A 71 -4.17 14.08 15.93
C PRO A 71 -3.02 13.32 16.59
N ALA A 72 -3.06 13.17 17.93
CA ALA A 72 -2.04 12.43 18.67
C ALA A 72 -2.07 10.92 18.35
N ASP A 73 -3.27 10.31 18.28
CA ASP A 73 -3.41 8.90 17.92
C ASP A 73 -2.96 8.62 16.49
N ARG A 74 -3.26 9.52 15.53
CA ARG A 74 -2.77 9.41 14.15
C ARG A 74 -1.25 9.46 14.08
N ALA A 75 -0.64 10.41 14.78
CA ALA A 75 0.82 10.55 14.80
C ALA A 75 1.53 9.34 15.44
N ALA A 76 0.87 8.64 16.36
CA ALA A 76 1.39 7.44 17.01
C ALA A 76 1.05 6.13 16.27
N ALA A 77 0.18 6.18 15.26
CA ALA A 77 -0.22 5.00 14.49
C ALA A 77 0.80 4.64 13.39
N THR A 78 0.77 3.39 12.96
CA THR A 78 1.57 2.87 11.84
C THR A 78 0.65 2.35 10.74
N VAL A 79 0.93 2.72 9.49
CA VAL A 79 0.33 2.11 8.31
C VAL A 79 1.29 1.09 7.72
N TYR A 80 0.83 -0.16 7.65
CA TYR A 80 1.51 -1.23 6.93
C TYR A 80 0.86 -1.39 5.56
N THR A 81 1.67 -1.68 4.53
CA THR A 81 1.17 -1.81 3.16
C THR A 81 1.99 -2.81 2.35
N SER A 82 1.36 -3.51 1.42
CA SER A 82 2.04 -4.44 0.51
C SER A 82 2.96 -3.74 -0.49
N GLY A 83 2.63 -2.51 -0.91
CA GLY A 83 3.43 -1.67 -1.79
C GLY A 83 3.67 -0.28 -1.21
N GLU A 84 4.81 0.33 -1.51
CA GLU A 84 5.12 1.70 -1.13
C GLU A 84 4.03 2.66 -1.64
N HIS A 85 3.60 3.60 -0.80
CA HIS A 85 2.57 4.58 -1.14
C HIS A 85 2.90 5.33 -2.43
N CYS A 86 1.93 5.41 -3.35
CA CYS A 86 2.03 6.32 -4.49
C CYS A 86 1.97 7.79 -4.02
N PRO A 87 2.30 8.78 -4.89
CA PRO A 87 2.27 10.19 -4.51
C PRO A 87 0.92 10.68 -3.95
N MET A 88 -0.21 10.18 -4.46
CA MET A 88 -1.55 10.51 -3.94
C MET A 88 -1.72 10.04 -2.50
N CYS A 89 -1.39 8.77 -2.22
CA CYS A 89 -1.51 8.18 -0.89
C CYS A 89 -0.51 8.79 0.10
N THR A 90 0.71 9.06 -0.33
CA THR A 90 1.74 9.74 0.46
C THR A 90 1.27 11.12 0.91
N SER A 91 0.70 11.90 -0.01
CA SER A 91 0.18 13.23 0.32
C SER A 91 -0.99 13.15 1.30
N ALA A 92 -1.94 12.23 1.09
CA ALA A 92 -3.07 12.03 2.00
C ALA A 92 -2.60 11.60 3.41
N HIS A 93 -1.64 10.68 3.49
CA HIS A 93 -1.04 10.22 4.75
C HIS A 93 -0.39 11.40 5.51
N ALA A 94 0.43 12.19 4.83
CA ALA A 94 1.12 13.34 5.41
C ALA A 94 0.14 14.42 5.89
N TYR A 95 -0.85 14.78 5.07
CA TYR A 95 -1.88 15.77 5.45
C TYR A 95 -2.80 15.27 6.56
N ALA A 96 -3.08 13.98 6.64
CA ALA A 96 -3.81 13.40 7.76
C ALA A 96 -3.00 13.40 9.06
N GLY A 97 -1.70 13.61 9.01
CA GLY A 97 -0.81 13.57 10.16
C GLY A 97 -0.63 12.17 10.73
N LEU A 98 -0.71 11.14 9.87
CA LEU A 98 -0.38 9.77 10.23
C LEU A 98 1.13 9.60 10.48
N GLY A 99 1.49 8.65 11.33
CA GLY A 99 2.87 8.41 11.74
C GLY A 99 3.64 7.53 10.75
N ARG A 100 4.25 6.47 11.26
CA ARG A 100 5.15 5.57 10.53
C ARG A 100 4.46 4.82 9.39
N ILE A 101 5.19 4.65 8.28
CA ILE A 101 4.81 3.75 7.17
C ILE A 101 5.80 2.59 7.12
N VAL A 102 5.27 1.37 6.94
CA VAL A 102 6.08 0.16 6.69
C VAL A 102 5.55 -0.53 5.44
N TYR A 103 6.42 -0.75 4.45
CA TYR A 103 6.01 -1.36 3.20
C TYR A 103 6.78 -2.63 2.86
N ALA A 104 6.10 -3.56 2.18
CA ALA A 104 6.71 -4.84 1.79
C ALA A 104 7.50 -4.74 0.48
N SER A 105 7.04 -3.95 -0.49
CA SER A 105 7.73 -3.71 -1.76
C SER A 105 7.83 -2.23 -2.09
N SER A 106 8.95 -1.81 -2.70
CA SER A 106 9.21 -0.41 -3.03
C SER A 106 8.61 0.01 -4.38
N SER A 107 8.44 1.33 -4.57
CA SER A 107 8.07 1.93 -5.85
C SER A 107 9.05 1.56 -6.97
N ALA A 108 10.35 1.48 -6.66
CA ALA A 108 11.37 1.06 -7.62
C ALA A 108 11.19 -0.39 -8.08
N GLN A 109 10.89 -1.31 -7.16
CA GLN A 109 10.56 -2.70 -7.50
C GLN A 109 9.30 -2.76 -8.35
N LEU A 110 8.26 -2.01 -8.01
CA LEU A 110 7.02 -1.97 -8.78
C LEU A 110 7.25 -1.50 -10.22
N VAL A 111 8.06 -0.45 -10.42
CA VAL A 111 8.43 0.03 -11.76
C VAL A 111 9.14 -1.05 -12.56
N GLN A 112 10.10 -1.72 -11.95
CA GLN A 112 10.83 -2.83 -12.59
C GLN A 112 9.88 -3.96 -13.00
N TRP A 113 8.99 -4.38 -12.10
CA TRP A 113 8.01 -5.44 -12.36
C TRP A 113 7.01 -5.07 -13.46
N LYS A 114 6.47 -3.87 -13.43
CA LYS A 114 5.56 -3.37 -14.49
C LYS A 114 6.25 -3.35 -15.86
N THR A 115 7.51 -2.94 -15.91
CA THR A 115 8.32 -2.96 -17.15
C THR A 115 8.49 -4.39 -17.66
N GLN A 116 8.84 -5.34 -16.79
CA GLN A 116 8.98 -6.76 -17.15
C GLN A 116 7.68 -7.38 -17.65
N LEU A 117 6.55 -6.95 -17.09
CA LEU A 117 5.20 -7.43 -17.44
C LEU A 117 4.59 -6.70 -18.65
N GLY A 118 5.31 -5.74 -19.25
CA GLY A 118 4.82 -4.96 -20.39
C GLY A 118 3.68 -4.00 -20.05
N VAL A 119 3.51 -3.65 -18.76
CA VAL A 119 2.49 -2.71 -18.31
C VAL A 119 2.90 -1.29 -18.67
N LYS A 120 2.02 -0.57 -19.37
CA LYS A 120 2.25 0.83 -19.74
C LYS A 120 2.40 1.71 -18.49
N ALA A 121 3.35 2.64 -18.52
CA ALA A 121 3.52 3.64 -17.46
C ALA A 121 2.24 4.48 -17.26
N GLY A 122 1.90 4.73 -16.01
CA GLY A 122 0.79 5.61 -15.67
C GLY A 122 1.15 7.10 -15.83
N PRO A 123 0.16 8.01 -15.67
CA PRO A 123 0.36 9.45 -15.85
C PRO A 123 1.12 10.12 -14.69
N VAL A 124 1.29 9.42 -13.56
CA VAL A 124 1.94 9.95 -12.35
C VAL A 124 3.33 9.34 -12.20
N ALA A 125 4.34 10.18 -11.95
CA ALA A 125 5.69 9.74 -11.67
C ALA A 125 5.72 8.89 -10.39
N PRO A 126 6.36 7.70 -10.39
CA PRO A 126 6.40 6.78 -9.26
C PRO A 126 7.47 7.21 -8.24
N LEU A 127 7.28 8.38 -7.62
CA LEU A 127 8.21 8.94 -6.65
C LEU A 127 8.17 8.16 -5.33
N PRO A 128 9.33 7.86 -4.73
CA PRO A 128 9.40 7.32 -3.37
C PRO A 128 8.76 8.27 -2.35
N ILE A 129 8.24 7.71 -1.24
CA ILE A 129 7.55 8.47 -0.19
C ILE A 129 8.34 9.70 0.26
N ASN A 130 9.63 9.55 0.57
CA ASN A 130 10.43 10.65 1.11
C ASN A 130 10.83 11.72 0.07
N GLN A 131 10.55 11.51 -1.23
CA GLN A 131 10.62 12.58 -2.22
C GLN A 131 9.33 13.42 -2.27
N VAL A 132 8.20 12.84 -1.90
CA VAL A 132 6.89 13.52 -1.83
C VAL A 132 6.71 14.18 -0.46
N ALA A 133 7.03 13.48 0.62
CA ALA A 133 6.89 13.90 2.01
C ALA A 133 8.16 13.58 2.81
N PRO A 134 9.19 14.46 2.77
CA PRO A 134 10.53 14.18 3.34
C PRO A 134 10.55 13.89 4.85
N GLY A 135 9.54 14.37 5.59
CA GLY A 135 9.46 14.22 7.05
C GLY A 135 8.84 12.90 7.54
N LEU A 136 8.32 12.05 6.66
CA LEU A 136 7.71 10.80 7.08
C LEU A 136 8.75 9.75 7.51
N ILE A 137 8.43 9.02 8.58
CA ILE A 137 9.21 7.86 9.06
C ILE A 137 8.79 6.65 8.23
N VAL A 138 9.73 6.10 7.48
CA VAL A 138 9.44 5.04 6.49
C VAL A 138 10.43 3.91 6.63
N ASP A 139 9.93 2.68 6.69
CA ASP A 139 10.72 1.45 6.71
C ASP A 139 10.28 0.48 5.61
N GLY A 140 11.24 -0.10 4.92
CA GLY A 140 11.04 -1.06 3.83
C GLY A 140 12.13 -0.95 2.77
N PRO A 141 12.10 -1.77 1.72
CA PRO A 141 11.20 -2.90 1.54
C PRO A 141 11.50 -4.06 2.49
N ALA A 142 10.47 -4.86 2.80
CA ALA A 142 10.63 -6.03 3.67
C ALA A 142 11.32 -7.17 2.91
N PRO A 143 12.35 -7.79 3.50
CA PRO A 143 12.99 -8.94 2.88
C PRO A 143 12.03 -10.15 2.82
N GLY A 144 12.11 -10.91 1.72
CA GLY A 144 11.39 -12.18 1.56
C GLY A 144 9.93 -12.10 1.14
N LEU A 145 9.34 -10.90 0.96
CA LEU A 145 7.96 -10.74 0.49
C LEU A 145 7.84 -10.31 -0.98
N GLY A 146 8.93 -9.82 -1.57
CA GLY A 146 8.91 -9.23 -2.92
C GLY A 146 8.48 -10.21 -4.02
N GLU A 147 8.90 -11.48 -3.93
CA GLU A 147 8.58 -12.49 -4.94
C GLU A 147 7.08 -12.83 -4.96
N GLU A 148 6.47 -12.97 -3.78
CA GLU A 148 5.04 -13.21 -3.64
C GLU A 148 4.21 -12.04 -4.20
N ILE A 149 4.63 -10.81 -3.92
CA ILE A 149 3.97 -9.60 -4.43
C ILE A 149 4.14 -9.49 -5.94
N TYR A 150 5.34 -9.77 -6.48
CA TYR A 150 5.55 -9.82 -7.93
C TYR A 150 4.58 -10.79 -8.62
N GLU A 151 4.40 -11.98 -8.04
CA GLU A 151 3.48 -12.98 -8.58
C GLU A 151 2.03 -12.49 -8.60
N LEU A 152 1.59 -11.73 -7.60
CA LEU A 152 0.27 -11.11 -7.60
C LEU A 152 0.11 -10.09 -8.74
N HIS A 153 1.13 -9.27 -9.01
CA HIS A 153 1.13 -8.36 -10.16
C HIS A 153 1.08 -9.11 -11.49
N ARG A 154 1.83 -10.21 -11.62
CA ARG A 154 1.82 -11.07 -12.80
C ARG A 154 0.43 -11.67 -13.06
N LEU A 155 -0.22 -12.19 -12.01
CA LEU A 155 -1.58 -12.75 -12.09
C LEU A 155 -2.60 -11.68 -12.49
N ARG A 156 -2.53 -10.49 -11.91
CA ARG A 156 -3.43 -9.37 -12.26
C ARG A 156 -3.26 -8.96 -13.73
N GLN A 157 -2.02 -8.86 -14.22
CA GLN A 157 -1.75 -8.51 -15.61
C GLN A 157 -2.27 -9.58 -16.58
N ALA A 158 -2.09 -10.87 -16.26
CA ALA A 158 -2.62 -11.96 -17.09
C ALA A 158 -4.15 -11.91 -17.21
N ARG A 159 -4.86 -11.59 -16.13
CA ARG A 159 -6.33 -11.41 -16.14
C ARG A 159 -6.74 -10.21 -16.99
N SER A 160 -6.08 -9.05 -16.84
CA SER A 160 -6.37 -7.85 -17.64
C SER A 160 -6.23 -8.10 -19.16
N ILE A 161 -5.25 -8.89 -19.58
CA ILE A 161 -5.07 -9.26 -20.99
C ILE A 161 -6.20 -10.19 -21.48
N ALA A 162 -6.67 -11.07 -20.62
CA ALA A 162 -7.74 -11.99 -20.97
C ALA A 162 -9.13 -11.33 -21.03
N GLU A 163 -9.30 -10.19 -20.38
CA GLU A 163 -10.54 -9.40 -20.33
C GLU A 163 -10.62 -8.30 -21.41
N ALA A 164 -9.51 -8.02 -22.12
CA ALA A 164 -9.40 -6.98 -23.15
C ALA A 164 -9.72 -7.51 -24.56
#